data_5f645a27baff76e1bfe2d55d69a5c506
#
_entry.id   5f645a27baff76e1bfe2d55d69a5c506
#
_cell.length_a   1.000
_cell.length_b   1.000
_cell.length_c   1.000
_cell.angle_alpha   90.00
_cell.angle_beta   90.00
_cell.angle_gamma   90.00
#
_symmetry.space_group_name_H-M   'P 1'
#
loop_
_entity.id
_entity.type
_entity.pdbx_description
1 polymer ?
#
loop_
_entity_poly.entity_id
_entity_poly.type
_entity_poly.pdbx_seq_one_letter_code
_entity_poly.pdbx_strand_id
1 'polypeptide(L)'
;MTDIKDSVLLRPNRPVGIAGYGAYVPMYRLPAREVARVWSGRDAELPIKEKAVAGLDEDTASMSIEAARNALARAQIDPKRIRAVWVGSESHPYAVKPTSTIVAEALDIVPLTQAADWEFACKAGTEAMQAAIAFVGSGMATYALSIGMDTAQGRPGDALEYTAAAGGAAILIGPAEASLAVVEASLSYVTDTPDFWRRAHMHYPSHGQRFTGEPAYFH
;
A
#
# COMPACT_ATOMS: atom_id res chain seq x y z
N MET A 1 -26.77 -16.77 18.54
CA MET A 1 -25.47 -16.59 17.87
C MET A 1 -25.76 -16.53 16.38
N THR A 2 -25.75 -15.34 15.80
CA THR A 2 -25.85 -15.16 14.34
C THR A 2 -24.69 -15.90 13.70
N ASP A 3 -24.98 -16.76 12.76
CA ASP A 3 -23.98 -17.57 12.07
C ASP A 3 -22.95 -16.62 11.43
N ILE A 4 -21.68 -16.76 11.80
CA ILE A 4 -20.57 -15.89 11.35
C ILE A 4 -20.48 -15.84 9.80
N LYS A 5 -21.05 -16.83 9.12
CA LYS A 5 -21.08 -16.95 7.66
C LYS A 5 -21.95 -15.89 6.96
N ASP A 6 -22.93 -15.30 7.65
CA ASP A 6 -23.84 -14.30 7.07
C ASP A 6 -23.50 -12.86 7.50
N SER A 7 -22.41 -12.67 8.23
CA SER A 7 -21.96 -11.33 8.62
C SER A 7 -21.25 -10.65 7.43
N VAL A 8 -21.64 -9.42 7.10
CA VAL A 8 -20.91 -8.55 6.15
C VAL A 8 -19.53 -8.15 6.68
N LEU A 9 -19.32 -8.31 8.00
CA LEU A 9 -18.03 -8.04 8.63
C LEU A 9 -17.12 -9.26 8.54
N LEU A 10 -15.94 -9.06 7.98
CA LEU A 10 -14.88 -10.07 7.91
C LEU A 10 -14.15 -10.10 9.26
N ARG A 11 -14.18 -11.24 9.92
CA ARG A 11 -13.51 -11.44 11.21
C ARG A 11 -12.52 -12.59 11.12
N PRO A 12 -11.31 -12.44 11.65
CA PRO A 12 -10.37 -13.56 11.71
C PRO A 12 -10.85 -14.62 12.73
N ASN A 13 -10.62 -15.91 12.46
CA ASN A 13 -10.97 -16.99 13.36
C ASN A 13 -10.14 -16.98 14.66
N ARG A 14 -8.89 -16.52 14.58
CA ARG A 14 -8.01 -16.30 15.72
C ARG A 14 -7.80 -14.80 15.90
N PRO A 15 -7.73 -14.30 17.13
CA PRO A 15 -7.41 -12.91 17.37
C PRO A 15 -6.05 -12.54 16.80
N VAL A 16 -6.02 -11.50 15.95
CA VAL A 16 -4.81 -10.98 15.32
C VAL A 16 -4.75 -9.47 15.48
N GLY A 17 -3.58 -8.91 15.26
CA GLY A 17 -3.40 -7.46 15.33
C GLY A 17 -2.15 -6.98 14.61
N ILE A 18 -1.90 -5.70 14.74
CA ILE A 18 -0.72 -5.02 14.22
C ILE A 18 0.41 -5.20 15.24
N ALA A 19 1.34 -6.11 14.95
CA ALA A 19 2.51 -6.40 15.80
C ALA A 19 3.65 -5.40 15.58
N GLY A 20 3.72 -4.79 14.40
CA GLY A 20 4.70 -3.76 14.07
C GLY A 20 4.27 -2.93 12.87
N TYR A 21 4.81 -1.75 12.77
CA TYR A 21 4.55 -0.85 11.65
C TYR A 21 5.78 -0.03 11.32
N GLY A 22 5.90 0.37 10.06
CA GLY A 22 6.93 1.29 9.60
C GLY A 22 6.44 2.07 8.40
N ALA A 23 7.01 3.23 8.19
CA ALA A 23 6.71 4.07 7.04
C ALA A 23 8.00 4.56 6.41
N TYR A 24 7.92 4.88 5.14
CA TYR A 24 8.96 5.59 4.42
C TYR A 24 8.34 6.68 3.56
N VAL A 25 8.92 7.87 3.64
CA VAL A 25 8.56 9.02 2.81
C VAL A 25 9.86 9.60 2.28
N PRO A 26 10.06 9.65 0.96
CA PRO A 26 11.26 10.25 0.36
C PRO A 26 11.51 11.67 0.86
N MET A 27 12.77 12.09 0.88
CA MET A 27 13.11 13.40 1.43
C MET A 27 12.81 14.56 0.49
N TYR A 28 12.77 14.32 -0.81
CA TYR A 28 12.52 15.39 -1.78
C TYR A 28 11.06 15.84 -1.75
N ARG A 29 10.86 17.16 -1.94
CA ARG A 29 9.54 17.79 -1.97
C ARG A 29 9.40 18.61 -3.24
N LEU A 30 8.27 18.44 -3.92
CA LEU A 30 7.85 19.29 -5.03
C LEU A 30 6.74 20.22 -4.53
N PRO A 31 6.99 21.53 -4.38
CA PRO A 31 5.95 22.48 -4.01
C PRO A 31 4.88 22.57 -5.10
N ALA A 32 3.60 22.52 -4.71
CA ALA A 32 2.48 22.58 -5.65
C ALA A 32 2.48 23.86 -6.50
N ARG A 33 2.99 24.98 -5.96
CA ARG A 33 3.16 26.25 -6.70
C ARG A 33 4.08 26.12 -7.92
N GLU A 34 5.07 25.21 -7.91
CA GLU A 34 5.95 25.01 -9.06
C GLU A 34 5.22 24.30 -10.20
N VAL A 35 4.34 23.33 -9.88
CA VAL A 35 3.44 22.72 -10.85
C VAL A 35 2.49 23.76 -11.44
N ALA A 36 1.86 24.57 -10.59
CA ALA A 36 0.96 25.65 -11.03
C ALA A 36 1.68 26.68 -11.90
N ARG A 37 2.92 27.08 -11.55
CA ARG A 37 3.72 28.02 -12.32
C ARG A 37 3.94 27.54 -13.76
N VAL A 38 4.14 26.24 -13.96
CA VAL A 38 4.39 25.67 -15.29
C VAL A 38 3.10 25.60 -16.11
N TRP A 39 1.98 25.18 -15.51
CA TRP A 39 0.79 24.81 -16.26
C TRP A 39 -0.33 25.84 -16.23
N SER A 40 -0.54 26.54 -15.12
CA SER A 40 -1.66 27.48 -14.99
C SER A 40 -1.25 28.95 -14.99
N GLY A 41 -0.03 29.26 -14.58
CA GLY A 41 0.47 30.63 -14.45
C GLY A 41 -0.30 31.48 -13.42
N ARG A 42 -1.12 30.88 -12.57
CA ARG A 42 -1.99 31.56 -11.61
C ARG A 42 -1.66 31.14 -10.19
N ASP A 43 -1.73 32.09 -9.26
CA ASP A 43 -1.84 31.83 -7.83
C ASP A 43 -3.28 31.38 -7.52
N ALA A 44 -3.64 30.17 -7.95
CA ALA A 44 -4.93 29.56 -7.62
C ALA A 44 -4.84 28.91 -6.24
N GLU A 45 -5.97 28.70 -5.59
CA GLU A 45 -6.05 27.86 -4.41
C GLU A 45 -5.56 26.46 -4.79
N LEU A 46 -4.46 26.01 -4.15
CA LEU A 46 -3.81 24.74 -4.48
C LEU A 46 -4.33 23.65 -3.56
N PRO A 47 -4.52 22.40 -4.06
CA PRO A 47 -5.09 21.32 -3.26
C PRO A 47 -4.18 20.87 -2.12
N ILE A 48 -2.87 21.10 -2.26
CA ILE A 48 -1.84 20.75 -1.26
C ILE A 48 -0.73 21.80 -1.28
N LYS A 49 0.12 21.79 -0.24
CA LYS A 49 1.32 22.65 -0.17
C LYS A 49 2.47 22.10 -1.01
N GLU A 50 2.76 20.82 -0.84
CA GLU A 50 3.85 20.11 -1.49
C GLU A 50 3.59 18.61 -1.47
N LYS A 51 4.28 17.86 -2.34
CA LYS A 51 4.26 16.39 -2.35
C LYS A 51 5.66 15.80 -2.23
N ALA A 52 5.75 14.57 -1.69
CA ALA A 52 6.98 13.79 -1.68
C ALA A 52 7.27 13.24 -3.09
N VAL A 53 8.52 13.26 -3.47
CA VAL A 53 9.02 12.74 -4.76
C VAL A 53 10.19 11.81 -4.49
N ALA A 54 10.19 10.64 -5.12
CA ALA A 54 11.28 9.69 -5.02
C ALA A 54 12.59 10.27 -5.61
N GLY A 55 13.70 9.96 -4.98
CA GLY A 55 15.03 10.20 -5.54
C GLY A 55 15.31 9.30 -6.74
N LEU A 56 16.40 9.57 -7.44
CA LEU A 56 16.81 8.77 -8.61
C LEU A 56 17.20 7.33 -8.26
N ASP A 57 17.53 7.07 -7.01
CA ASP A 57 17.92 5.79 -6.42
C ASP A 57 16.79 5.16 -5.58
N GLU A 58 15.61 5.77 -5.58
CA GLU A 58 14.45 5.30 -4.82
C GLU A 58 13.36 4.77 -5.77
N ASP A 59 12.84 3.59 -5.46
CA ASP A 59 11.70 2.97 -6.12
C ASP A 59 10.79 2.27 -5.09
N THR A 60 9.70 1.69 -5.55
CA THR A 60 8.77 0.95 -4.68
C THR A 60 9.47 -0.18 -3.91
N ALA A 61 10.47 -0.85 -4.49
CA ALA A 61 11.17 -1.94 -3.81
C ALA A 61 12.10 -1.42 -2.70
N SER A 62 12.94 -0.44 -2.98
CA SER A 62 13.88 0.14 -2.01
C SER A 62 13.17 0.81 -0.84
N MET A 63 12.12 1.58 -1.13
CA MET A 63 11.28 2.21 -0.10
C MET A 63 10.51 1.19 0.75
N SER A 64 10.02 0.09 0.13
CA SER A 64 9.35 -1.00 0.84
C SER A 64 10.28 -1.71 1.83
N ILE A 65 11.54 -1.93 1.44
CA ILE A 65 12.56 -2.53 2.31
C ILE A 65 12.75 -1.66 3.56
N GLU A 66 12.89 -0.35 3.39
CA GLU A 66 13.12 0.55 4.51
C GLU A 66 11.91 0.68 5.44
N ALA A 67 10.70 0.80 4.89
CA ALA A 67 9.48 0.77 5.68
C ALA A 67 9.33 -0.53 6.47
N ALA A 68 9.65 -1.67 5.84
CA ALA A 68 9.58 -2.98 6.49
C ALA A 68 10.66 -3.18 7.57
N ARG A 69 11.89 -2.69 7.37
CA ARG A 69 12.93 -2.65 8.42
C ARG A 69 12.43 -1.91 9.66
N ASN A 70 11.79 -0.76 9.47
CA ASN A 70 11.20 0.01 10.56
C ASN A 70 10.09 -0.76 11.28
N ALA A 71 9.26 -1.51 10.55
CA ALA A 71 8.22 -2.35 11.14
C ALA A 71 8.82 -3.50 11.97
N LEU A 72 9.83 -4.20 11.44
CA LEU A 72 10.51 -5.29 12.14
C LEU A 72 11.28 -4.81 13.38
N ALA A 73 11.95 -3.65 13.28
CA ALA A 73 12.65 -3.06 14.40
C ALA A 73 11.72 -2.73 15.58
N ARG A 74 10.48 -2.28 15.29
CA ARG A 74 9.46 -2.04 16.33
C ARG A 74 8.88 -3.32 16.91
N ALA A 75 8.66 -4.34 16.06
CA ALA A 75 8.11 -5.62 16.49
C ALA A 75 9.11 -6.47 17.27
N GLN A 76 10.41 -6.27 17.04
CA GLN A 76 11.50 -7.04 17.67
C GLN A 76 11.34 -8.56 17.52
N ILE A 77 10.92 -9.00 16.33
CA ILE A 77 10.76 -10.43 16.02
C ILE A 77 11.87 -10.91 15.09
N ASP A 78 12.12 -12.21 15.11
CA ASP A 78 12.98 -12.87 14.13
C ASP A 78 12.29 -12.87 12.75
N PRO A 79 12.90 -12.28 11.70
CA PRO A 79 12.36 -12.27 10.35
C PRO A 79 12.00 -13.67 9.82
N LYS A 80 12.72 -14.70 10.23
CA LYS A 80 12.45 -16.10 9.85
C LYS A 80 11.09 -16.62 10.31
N ARG A 81 10.39 -15.92 11.19
CA ARG A 81 9.03 -16.26 11.63
C ARG A 81 7.93 -15.73 10.70
N ILE A 82 8.28 -14.87 9.75
CA ILE A 82 7.34 -14.32 8.75
C ILE A 82 7.12 -15.37 7.67
N ARG A 83 5.86 -15.66 7.36
CA ARG A 83 5.46 -16.67 6.37
C ARG A 83 4.79 -16.12 5.14
N ALA A 84 4.60 -14.80 5.08
CA ALA A 84 4.15 -14.11 3.88
C ALA A 84 4.70 -12.68 3.83
N VAL A 85 5.09 -12.25 2.64
CA VAL A 85 5.43 -10.86 2.30
C VAL A 85 4.59 -10.47 1.08
N TRP A 86 3.68 -9.52 1.27
CA TRP A 86 2.80 -9.04 0.22
C TRP A 86 2.95 -7.54 0.04
N VAL A 87 3.20 -7.13 -1.20
CA VAL A 87 3.38 -5.72 -1.57
C VAL A 87 2.25 -5.28 -2.49
N GLY A 88 1.49 -4.30 -2.05
CA GLY A 88 0.47 -3.63 -2.84
C GLY A 88 1.00 -2.32 -3.42
N SER A 89 0.91 -2.17 -4.74
CA SER A 89 1.43 -1.00 -5.45
C SER A 89 0.81 -0.85 -6.83
N GLU A 90 0.79 0.38 -7.35
CA GLU A 90 0.51 0.70 -8.76
C GLU A 90 1.80 0.97 -9.55
N SER A 91 2.95 0.98 -8.88
CA SER A 91 4.25 1.41 -9.43
C SER A 91 5.36 0.41 -9.14
N HIS A 92 5.05 -0.89 -9.25
CA HIS A 92 6.07 -1.93 -9.16
C HIS A 92 7.19 -1.69 -10.17
N PRO A 93 8.49 -1.82 -9.79
CA PRO A 93 9.59 -1.54 -10.71
C PRO A 93 9.68 -2.56 -11.85
N TYR A 94 9.11 -3.75 -11.69
CA TYR A 94 9.11 -4.82 -12.69
C TYR A 94 7.69 -5.34 -12.94
N ALA A 95 7.39 -5.67 -14.21
CA ALA A 95 6.09 -6.20 -14.59
C ALA A 95 5.91 -7.69 -14.25
N VAL A 96 7.00 -8.47 -14.12
CA VAL A 96 6.95 -9.92 -13.91
C VAL A 96 7.68 -10.35 -12.64
N LYS A 97 8.85 -9.77 -12.36
CA LYS A 97 9.60 -10.03 -11.14
C LYS A 97 8.87 -9.43 -9.93
N PRO A 98 8.41 -10.22 -8.96
CA PRO A 98 7.71 -9.67 -7.81
C PRO A 98 8.60 -8.78 -6.93
N THR A 99 8.11 -7.61 -6.57
CA THR A 99 8.72 -6.69 -5.60
C THR A 99 8.85 -7.36 -4.22
N SER A 100 7.84 -8.11 -3.84
CA SER A 100 7.78 -8.84 -2.56
C SER A 100 8.93 -9.82 -2.36
N THR A 101 9.44 -10.46 -3.43
CA THR A 101 10.59 -11.37 -3.33
C THR A 101 11.90 -10.61 -3.09
N ILE A 102 12.04 -9.41 -3.64
CA ILE A 102 13.19 -8.53 -3.41
C ILE A 102 13.20 -8.07 -1.95
N VAL A 103 12.04 -7.67 -1.44
CA VAL A 103 11.86 -7.27 -0.03
C VAL A 103 12.15 -8.43 0.91
N ALA A 104 11.62 -9.63 0.63
CA ALA A 104 11.83 -10.82 1.46
C ALA A 104 13.31 -11.20 1.56
N GLU A 105 14.04 -11.15 0.45
CA GLU A 105 15.48 -11.41 0.42
C GLU A 105 16.26 -10.36 1.21
N ALA A 106 15.99 -9.07 0.98
CA ALA A 106 16.69 -7.97 1.64
C ALA A 106 16.49 -7.94 3.18
N LEU A 107 15.43 -8.56 3.67
CA LEU A 107 15.08 -8.63 5.09
C LEU A 107 15.39 -9.99 5.73
N ASP A 108 16.06 -10.89 5.01
CA ASP A 108 16.39 -12.25 5.46
C ASP A 108 15.15 -13.09 5.88
N ILE A 109 14.02 -12.88 5.22
CA ILE A 109 12.76 -13.61 5.47
C ILE A 109 12.75 -14.97 4.75
N VAL A 110 13.47 -15.07 3.65
CA VAL A 110 13.61 -16.28 2.82
C VAL A 110 14.30 -17.44 3.55
N PRO A 111 14.19 -18.71 3.09
CA PRO A 111 13.45 -19.17 1.91
C PRO A 111 12.01 -19.63 2.19
N LEU A 112 11.61 -19.81 3.45
CA LEU A 112 10.34 -20.43 3.83
C LEU A 112 9.23 -19.39 4.06
N THR A 113 8.89 -18.67 2.99
CA THR A 113 7.84 -17.62 3.00
C THR A 113 7.11 -17.58 1.67
N GLN A 114 5.86 -17.16 1.69
CA GLN A 114 5.11 -16.79 0.49
C GLN A 114 5.43 -15.33 0.11
N ALA A 115 5.44 -15.03 -1.18
CA ALA A 115 5.65 -13.69 -1.67
C ALA A 115 4.74 -13.44 -2.89
N ALA A 116 4.04 -12.32 -2.89
CA ALA A 116 3.20 -11.90 -4.01
C ALA A 116 3.03 -10.38 -4.02
N ASP A 117 2.84 -9.85 -5.21
CA ASP A 117 2.48 -8.45 -5.43
C ASP A 117 0.97 -8.35 -5.68
N TRP A 118 0.38 -7.25 -5.22
CA TRP A 118 -1.04 -6.96 -5.33
C TRP A 118 -1.22 -5.67 -6.13
N GLU A 119 -2.16 -5.70 -7.05
CA GLU A 119 -2.57 -4.54 -7.84
C GLU A 119 -4.04 -4.26 -7.63
N PHE A 120 -4.38 -3.11 -7.16
CA PHE A 120 -5.75 -2.61 -7.00
C PHE A 120 -5.75 -1.10 -6.78
N ALA A 121 -5.22 -0.32 -7.71
CA ALA A 121 -5.13 1.12 -7.53
C ALA A 121 -4.77 1.49 -6.07
N CYS A 122 -5.39 2.51 -5.47
CA CYS A 122 -5.11 2.95 -4.10
C CYS A 122 -5.49 1.94 -3.00
N LYS A 123 -6.15 0.82 -3.33
CA LYS A 123 -6.59 -0.21 -2.37
C LYS A 123 -5.62 -1.38 -2.23
N ALA A 124 -4.61 -1.51 -3.10
CA ALA A 124 -3.70 -2.65 -3.14
C ALA A 124 -3.03 -2.95 -1.79
N GLY A 125 -2.58 -1.93 -1.07
CA GLY A 125 -1.97 -2.08 0.26
C GLY A 125 -2.93 -2.60 1.32
N THR A 126 -4.20 -2.17 1.30
CA THR A 126 -5.22 -2.66 2.23
C THR A 126 -5.72 -4.06 1.85
N GLU A 127 -5.70 -4.45 0.58
CA GLU A 127 -5.95 -5.84 0.16
C GLU A 127 -4.83 -6.77 0.64
N ALA A 128 -3.56 -6.37 0.49
CA ALA A 128 -2.43 -7.11 1.04
C ALA A 128 -2.54 -7.26 2.57
N MET A 129 -2.98 -6.21 3.27
CA MET A 129 -3.22 -6.26 4.72
C MET A 129 -4.37 -7.21 5.07
N GLN A 130 -5.48 -7.18 4.33
CA GLN A 130 -6.61 -8.09 4.53
C GLN A 130 -6.20 -9.54 4.33
N ALA A 131 -5.39 -9.83 3.32
CA ALA A 131 -4.84 -11.16 3.10
C ALA A 131 -3.93 -11.60 4.27
N ALA A 132 -3.09 -10.69 4.80
CA ALA A 132 -2.24 -10.97 5.96
C ALA A 132 -3.07 -11.29 7.22
N ILE A 133 -4.14 -10.53 7.48
CA ILE A 133 -5.09 -10.77 8.57
C ILE A 133 -5.72 -12.16 8.42
N ALA A 134 -6.19 -12.51 7.23
CA ALA A 134 -6.79 -13.82 6.96
C ALA A 134 -5.78 -14.96 7.12
N PHE A 135 -4.55 -14.79 6.63
CA PHE A 135 -3.51 -15.81 6.67
C PHE A 135 -3.03 -16.10 8.10
N VAL A 136 -2.79 -15.07 8.91
CA VAL A 136 -2.45 -15.23 10.34
C VAL A 136 -3.67 -15.71 11.13
N GLY A 137 -4.84 -15.12 10.86
CA GLY A 137 -6.09 -15.46 11.54
C GLY A 137 -6.61 -16.87 11.27
N SER A 138 -6.22 -17.49 10.15
CA SER A 138 -6.48 -18.93 9.88
C SER A 138 -5.58 -19.86 10.69
N GLY A 139 -4.45 -19.36 11.21
CA GLY A 139 -3.44 -20.14 11.90
C GLY A 139 -2.40 -20.81 11.01
N MET A 140 -2.39 -20.49 9.70
CA MET A 140 -1.35 -20.99 8.78
C MET A 140 0.01 -20.36 9.03
N ALA A 141 0.05 -19.16 9.62
CA ALA A 141 1.28 -18.45 9.97
C ALA A 141 1.15 -17.74 11.31
N THR A 142 2.31 -17.45 11.94
CA THR A 142 2.37 -16.59 13.13
C THR A 142 2.43 -15.13 12.74
N TYR A 143 3.21 -14.80 11.69
CA TYR A 143 3.38 -13.43 11.19
C TYR A 143 3.29 -13.38 9.67
N ALA A 144 2.70 -12.29 9.18
CA ALA A 144 2.68 -11.91 7.77
C ALA A 144 2.93 -10.41 7.63
N LEU A 145 3.72 -10.03 6.64
CA LEU A 145 4.08 -8.64 6.35
C LEU A 145 3.28 -8.16 5.14
N SER A 146 2.53 -7.09 5.30
CA SER A 146 1.85 -6.38 4.23
C SER A 146 2.45 -4.98 4.06
N ILE A 147 2.63 -4.56 2.82
CA ILE A 147 3.24 -3.28 2.46
C ILE A 147 2.36 -2.61 1.42
N GLY A 148 2.09 -1.32 1.60
CA GLY A 148 1.54 -0.45 0.58
C GLY A 148 2.56 0.64 0.28
N MET A 149 3.07 0.67 -0.95
CA MET A 149 4.16 1.57 -1.33
C MET A 149 4.05 1.99 -2.78
N ASP A 150 4.16 3.29 -3.05
CA ASP A 150 4.11 3.82 -4.41
C ASP A 150 5.14 4.92 -4.68
N THR A 151 5.51 5.02 -5.96
CA THR A 151 6.13 6.18 -6.60
C THR A 151 5.13 6.78 -7.60
N ALA A 152 3.93 7.10 -7.13
CA ALA A 152 2.83 7.51 -7.98
C ALA A 152 3.12 8.81 -8.74
N GLN A 153 2.78 8.83 -10.02
CA GLN A 153 2.97 9.97 -10.91
C GLN A 153 1.68 10.33 -11.65
N GLY A 154 1.30 11.60 -11.60
CA GLY A 154 0.26 12.14 -12.46
C GLY A 154 0.81 12.59 -13.81
N ARG A 155 -0.06 12.60 -14.84
CA ARG A 155 0.28 13.16 -16.13
C ARG A 155 0.61 14.65 -15.97
N PRO A 156 1.69 15.16 -16.59
CA PRO A 156 2.02 16.58 -16.61
C PRO A 156 0.82 17.46 -17.04
N GLY A 157 0.49 18.45 -16.23
CA GLY A 157 -0.66 19.35 -16.46
C GLY A 157 -2.02 18.79 -16.01
N ASP A 158 -2.08 17.57 -15.48
CA ASP A 158 -3.31 16.96 -14.95
C ASP A 158 -3.49 17.27 -13.45
N ALA A 159 -4.71 17.15 -12.96
CA ALA A 159 -5.02 17.34 -11.53
C ALA A 159 -4.26 16.36 -10.64
N LEU A 160 -4.02 15.13 -11.09
CA LEU A 160 -3.23 14.12 -10.36
C LEU A 160 -1.77 14.51 -10.19
N GLU A 161 -1.21 15.39 -11.05
CA GLU A 161 0.18 15.82 -10.89
C GLU A 161 0.42 16.51 -9.54
N TYR A 162 -0.58 17.16 -8.99
CA TYR A 162 -0.47 17.81 -7.69
C TYR A 162 -0.40 16.82 -6.53
N THR A 163 -1.14 15.73 -6.57
CA THR A 163 -1.39 14.85 -5.43
C THR A 163 -0.73 13.48 -5.52
N ALA A 164 -0.47 12.96 -6.74
CA ALA A 164 0.26 11.71 -6.90
C ALA A 164 1.70 11.86 -6.39
N ALA A 165 2.05 11.10 -5.36
CA ALA A 165 3.27 11.27 -4.58
C ALA A 165 3.98 9.94 -4.33
N ALA A 166 5.17 9.98 -3.75
CA ALA A 166 5.92 8.80 -3.36
C ALA A 166 5.90 8.59 -1.84
N GLY A 167 5.84 7.33 -1.42
CA GLY A 167 5.88 6.92 -0.03
C GLY A 167 4.95 5.75 0.26
N GLY A 168 4.99 5.27 1.49
CA GLY A 168 4.12 4.18 1.93
C GLY A 168 4.43 3.67 3.33
N ALA A 169 3.84 2.52 3.66
CA ALA A 169 3.97 1.90 4.96
C ALA A 169 4.00 0.37 4.87
N ALA A 170 4.65 -0.23 5.85
CA ALA A 170 4.67 -1.67 6.10
C ALA A 170 3.97 -1.97 7.42
N ILE A 171 3.12 -2.98 7.43
CA ILE A 171 2.35 -3.44 8.58
C ILE A 171 2.65 -4.92 8.79
N LEU A 172 3.12 -5.25 9.96
CA LEU A 172 3.32 -6.64 10.39
C LEU A 172 2.08 -7.11 11.15
N ILE A 173 1.39 -8.09 10.61
CA ILE A 173 0.27 -8.77 11.28
C ILE A 173 0.80 -9.96 12.08
N GLY A 174 0.34 -10.08 13.31
CA GLY A 174 0.71 -11.13 14.24
C GLY A 174 -0.40 -11.49 15.21
N PRO A 175 -0.13 -12.37 16.20
CA PRO A 175 -1.08 -12.70 17.25
C PRO A 175 -1.48 -11.47 18.06
N ALA A 176 -2.75 -11.39 18.47
CA ALA A 176 -3.29 -10.22 19.22
C ALA A 176 -2.50 -9.93 20.51
N GLU A 177 -2.05 -10.96 21.22
CA GLU A 177 -1.30 -10.84 22.47
C GLU A 177 0.11 -10.23 22.27
N ALA A 178 0.65 -10.27 21.05
CA ALA A 178 1.93 -9.67 20.66
C ALA A 178 1.76 -8.38 19.84
N SER A 179 0.56 -7.81 19.82
CA SER A 179 0.22 -6.70 18.94
C SER A 179 -0.02 -5.40 19.70
N LEU A 180 0.29 -4.28 19.03
CA LEU A 180 0.05 -2.91 19.51
C LEU A 180 -1.43 -2.53 19.42
N ALA A 181 -2.13 -3.11 18.45
CA ALA A 181 -3.56 -2.89 18.21
C ALA A 181 -4.18 -4.18 17.68
N VAL A 182 -5.38 -4.51 18.13
CA VAL A 182 -6.12 -5.71 17.72
C VAL A 182 -7.05 -5.38 16.56
N VAL A 183 -7.11 -6.25 15.56
CA VAL A 183 -8.07 -6.16 14.47
C VAL A 183 -9.36 -6.86 14.88
N GLU A 184 -10.42 -6.10 15.12
CA GLU A 184 -11.72 -6.65 15.52
C GLU A 184 -12.52 -7.18 14.33
N ALA A 185 -12.54 -6.42 13.24
CA ALA A 185 -13.23 -6.78 12.00
C ALA A 185 -12.80 -5.86 10.86
N SER A 186 -13.14 -6.25 9.64
CA SER A 186 -13.02 -5.41 8.44
C SER A 186 -14.29 -5.51 7.59
N LEU A 187 -14.46 -4.55 6.69
CA LEU A 187 -15.50 -4.50 5.68
C LEU A 187 -14.88 -4.09 4.36
N SER A 188 -15.23 -4.77 3.28
CA SER A 188 -14.87 -4.36 1.94
C SER A 188 -16.12 -4.15 1.10
N TYR A 189 -16.13 -3.06 0.35
CA TYR A 189 -17.17 -2.75 -0.63
C TYR A 189 -16.51 -2.55 -1.99
N VAL A 190 -16.97 -3.25 -3.00
CA VAL A 190 -16.38 -3.24 -4.35
C VAL A 190 -17.46 -2.95 -5.38
N THR A 191 -17.16 -2.01 -6.28
CA THR A 191 -17.94 -1.76 -7.50
C THR A 191 -16.98 -1.73 -8.69
N ASP A 192 -17.47 -2.12 -9.87
CA ASP A 192 -16.74 -1.94 -11.12
C ASP A 192 -17.00 -0.52 -11.66
N THR A 193 -16.30 0.46 -11.08
CA THR A 193 -16.41 1.86 -11.47
C THR A 193 -15.13 2.29 -12.20
N PRO A 194 -15.22 2.84 -13.44
CA PRO A 194 -14.06 3.25 -14.22
C PRO A 194 -13.48 4.59 -13.71
N ASP A 195 -12.86 4.56 -12.54
CA ASP A 195 -12.27 5.74 -11.88
C ASP A 195 -10.82 5.98 -12.29
N PHE A 196 -9.93 5.00 -12.08
CA PHE A 196 -8.53 5.05 -12.48
C PHE A 196 -8.14 3.79 -13.25
N TRP A 197 -7.38 3.97 -14.33
CA TRP A 197 -6.83 2.86 -15.11
C TRP A 197 -5.56 3.27 -15.85
N ARG A 198 -4.70 2.31 -16.14
CA ARG A 198 -3.55 2.50 -17.01
C ARG A 198 -3.42 1.28 -17.93
N ARG A 199 -3.53 1.51 -19.23
CA ARG A 199 -3.28 0.44 -20.24
C ARG A 199 -1.78 0.18 -20.38
N ALA A 200 -1.43 -1.01 -20.84
CA ALA A 200 -0.06 -1.32 -21.23
C ALA A 200 0.52 -0.25 -22.18
N HIS A 201 1.80 0.06 -22.01
CA HIS A 201 2.52 1.09 -22.77
C HIS A 201 2.09 2.55 -22.51
N MET A 202 1.22 2.81 -21.55
CA MET A 202 0.92 4.15 -21.08
C MET A 202 1.82 4.53 -19.90
N HIS A 203 2.40 5.74 -19.93
CA HIS A 203 3.27 6.21 -18.84
C HIS A 203 2.50 6.65 -17.59
N TYR A 204 1.30 7.20 -17.79
CA TYR A 204 0.51 7.78 -16.72
C TYR A 204 -0.88 7.17 -16.65
N PRO A 205 -1.47 7.08 -15.45
CA PRO A 205 -2.85 6.67 -15.31
C PRO A 205 -3.80 7.69 -15.94
N SER A 206 -4.92 7.19 -16.42
CA SER A 206 -6.10 7.97 -16.78
C SER A 206 -7.10 7.92 -15.63
N HIS A 207 -8.00 8.90 -15.56
CA HIS A 207 -9.09 8.91 -14.59
C HIS A 207 -10.41 9.35 -15.21
N GLY A 208 -11.50 8.98 -14.59
CA GLY A 208 -12.86 9.24 -15.05
C GLY A 208 -13.33 10.69 -14.86
N GLN A 209 -12.45 11.61 -14.45
CA GLN A 209 -12.77 13.00 -14.13
C GLN A 209 -13.91 13.10 -13.10
N ARG A 210 -15.07 13.73 -13.46
CA ARG A 210 -16.22 13.85 -12.56
C ARG A 210 -16.76 12.49 -12.09
N PHE A 211 -16.63 11.43 -12.90
CA PHE A 211 -17.09 10.09 -12.57
C PHE A 211 -16.22 9.42 -11.50
N THR A 212 -15.01 9.87 -11.25
CA THR A 212 -14.19 9.41 -10.14
C THR A 212 -14.80 9.82 -8.80
N GLY A 213 -15.30 11.04 -8.67
CA GLY A 213 -15.95 11.53 -7.45
C GLY A 213 -17.37 11.00 -7.28
N GLU A 214 -18.29 11.36 -8.17
CA GLU A 214 -19.72 11.12 -7.97
C GLU A 214 -20.13 9.65 -7.98
N PRO A 215 -19.82 8.79 -8.98
CA PRO A 215 -20.23 7.41 -8.91
C PRO A 215 -19.28 6.49 -8.13
N ALA A 216 -18.00 6.88 -7.88
CA ALA A 216 -17.04 6.02 -7.22
C ALA A 216 -16.93 6.26 -5.72
N TYR A 217 -16.82 7.52 -5.28
CA TYR A 217 -16.54 7.86 -3.89
C TYR A 217 -17.76 8.31 -3.06
N PHE A 218 -18.87 8.67 -3.71
CA PHE A 218 -20.07 9.19 -3.04
C PHE A 218 -21.28 8.25 -3.11
N HIS A 219 -21.04 6.98 -3.32
CA HIS A 219 -22.10 5.95 -3.28
C HIS A 219 -22.27 5.35 -1.91
#